data_b1a41e15b0f272fc4dd0786484dbe57e
#
_entry.id   b1a41e15b0f272fc4dd0786484dbe57e
#
_cell.length_a   1.000
_cell.length_b   1.000
_cell.length_c   1.000
_cell.angle_alpha   90.00
_cell.angle_beta   90.00
_cell.angle_gamma   90.00
#
_symmetry.space_group_name_H-M   'P 1'
#
loop_
_entity.id
_entity.type
_entity.pdbx_description
1 polymer ?
#
loop_
_entity_poly.entity_id
_entity_poly.type
_entity_poly.pdbx_seq_one_letter_code
_entity_poly.pdbx_strand_id
1 'polypeptide(L)'
;MHRRGGKKEVFHGNKEVVELINSVQFDWDKIVETLIDFLNNGAGNMLSSTLTAAKSIISGVSTFVIAFLFAIYILLQKKKLGIQAKKVLFAFVRRGRAEAVVEVSSLTYSTFSSFLTGQCLEAVILGSMFVLAMTIFRLPYALLVGIFIAFTALIPIFGAFLGCAVGAFLIFMVDPMKALMFIVLFLVLQQIEGNLIYPHVVGNSLGLPSIWVLAAVSIGGSLMGVVGMLIFIPIVSVAYALFREIVYLKLKKQGVDPAELEV
;
A
#
# COMPACT_ATOMS: atom_id res chain seq x y z
N MET A 1 81.97 -15.19 3.47
CA MET A 1 82.14 -16.63 3.31
C MET A 1 80.86 -17.36 3.71
N HIS A 2 80.14 -17.82 2.71
CA HIS A 2 79.38 -19.07 2.60
C HIS A 2 78.32 -19.39 3.68
N ARG A 3 77.05 -19.33 3.35
CA ARG A 3 76.22 -20.45 2.81
C ARG A 3 74.84 -19.98 2.31
N ARG A 4 74.73 -19.79 1.01
CA ARG A 4 73.49 -19.96 0.27
C ARG A 4 73.40 -21.43 -0.15
N GLY A 5 72.36 -22.11 0.11
CA GLY A 5 72.08 -23.42 -0.47
C GLY A 5 71.14 -24.25 0.37
N GLY A 6 69.90 -24.42 -0.06
CA GLY A 6 69.04 -25.45 0.50
C GLY A 6 67.59 -25.16 0.54
N LYS A 7 66.97 -24.65 -0.52
CA LYS A 7 65.49 -24.71 -0.72
C LYS A 7 65.06 -24.69 -2.20
N LYS A 8 65.88 -25.28 -3.10
CA LYS A 8 65.53 -25.32 -4.53
C LYS A 8 65.33 -26.73 -5.12
N GLU A 9 65.19 -27.77 -4.32
CA GLU A 9 65.16 -29.14 -4.89
C GLU A 9 63.91 -29.98 -4.49
N VAL A 10 62.79 -29.39 -4.07
CA VAL A 10 61.61 -30.20 -3.73
C VAL A 10 60.43 -29.98 -4.71
N PHE A 11 60.51 -29.04 -5.65
CA PHE A 11 59.42 -28.78 -6.59
C PHE A 11 59.83 -28.91 -8.07
N HIS A 12 60.39 -30.05 -8.44
CA HIS A 12 60.62 -30.42 -9.85
C HIS A 12 59.63 -31.50 -10.28
N GLY A 13 58.32 -31.16 -10.30
CA GLY A 13 57.31 -32.15 -10.66
C GLY A 13 55.99 -31.66 -11.24
N ASN A 14 55.70 -30.36 -11.21
CA ASN A 14 54.45 -29.93 -11.82
C ASN A 14 54.57 -28.51 -12.38
N LYS A 15 54.80 -28.38 -13.67
CA LYS A 15 54.82 -27.08 -14.36
C LYS A 15 53.49 -26.32 -14.18
N GLU A 16 52.38 -27.04 -14.08
CA GLU A 16 51.04 -26.46 -13.84
C GLU A 16 50.90 -25.79 -12.47
N VAL A 17 51.55 -26.34 -11.42
CA VAL A 17 51.49 -25.74 -10.07
C VAL A 17 52.35 -24.48 -9.98
N VAL A 18 53.47 -24.44 -10.70
CA VAL A 18 54.34 -23.24 -10.76
C VAL A 18 53.69 -22.15 -11.60
N GLU A 19 52.98 -22.50 -12.67
CA GLU A 19 52.18 -21.56 -13.47
C GLU A 19 50.95 -21.03 -12.69
N LEU A 20 50.30 -21.88 -11.91
CA LEU A 20 49.20 -21.48 -11.02
C LEU A 20 49.66 -20.54 -9.89
N ILE A 21 50.83 -20.78 -9.30
CA ILE A 21 51.40 -19.89 -8.26
C ILE A 21 51.85 -18.55 -8.86
N ASN A 22 52.37 -18.54 -10.09
CA ASN A 22 52.74 -17.31 -10.78
C ASN A 22 51.55 -16.56 -11.39
N SER A 23 50.42 -17.21 -11.62
CA SER A 23 49.16 -16.56 -12.06
C SER A 23 48.40 -15.92 -10.92
N VAL A 24 48.64 -16.30 -9.67
CA VAL A 24 48.10 -15.61 -8.47
C VAL A 24 49.14 -14.58 -8.03
N GLN A 25 49.45 -13.61 -8.89
CA GLN A 25 50.03 -12.36 -8.41
C GLN A 25 48.94 -11.61 -7.64
N PHE A 26 48.96 -11.79 -6.32
CA PHE A 26 48.18 -10.92 -5.41
C PHE A 26 48.76 -9.52 -5.58
N ASP A 27 48.06 -8.70 -6.35
CA ASP A 27 48.33 -7.29 -6.57
C ASP A 27 47.93 -6.52 -5.30
N TRP A 28 48.79 -6.54 -4.31
CA TRP A 28 48.57 -5.90 -3.02
C TRP A 28 48.30 -4.41 -3.17
N ASP A 29 48.86 -3.78 -4.20
CA ASP A 29 48.67 -2.36 -4.48
C ASP A 29 47.25 -2.09 -4.91
N LYS A 30 46.63 -2.94 -5.75
CA LYS A 30 45.21 -2.84 -6.10
C LYS A 30 44.28 -3.14 -4.95
N ILE A 31 44.62 -4.10 -4.09
CA ILE A 31 43.81 -4.43 -2.91
C ILE A 31 43.82 -3.26 -1.92
N VAL A 32 45.00 -2.67 -1.68
CA VAL A 32 45.18 -1.52 -0.81
C VAL A 32 44.48 -0.29 -1.39
N GLU A 33 44.60 -0.03 -2.69
CA GLU A 33 43.94 1.06 -3.38
C GLU A 33 42.42 0.89 -3.35
N THR A 34 41.88 -0.30 -3.58
CA THR A 34 40.46 -0.62 -3.46
C THR A 34 39.94 -0.46 -2.02
N LEU A 35 40.74 -0.84 -1.01
CA LEU A 35 40.40 -0.64 0.40
C LEU A 35 40.42 0.83 0.79
N ILE A 36 41.39 1.59 0.31
CA ILE A 36 41.48 3.05 0.55
C ILE A 36 40.29 3.76 -0.16
N ASP A 37 39.97 3.38 -1.39
CA ASP A 37 38.79 3.90 -2.11
C ASP A 37 37.49 3.52 -1.43
N PHE A 38 37.36 2.31 -0.91
CA PHE A 38 36.20 1.89 -0.12
C PHE A 38 36.07 2.67 1.18
N LEU A 39 37.19 2.90 1.89
CA LEU A 39 37.20 3.68 3.13
C LEU A 39 36.92 5.17 2.89
N ASN A 40 37.52 5.75 1.85
CA ASN A 40 37.35 7.17 1.53
C ASN A 40 35.99 7.49 0.87
N ASN A 41 35.52 6.63 -0.02
CA ASN A 41 34.27 6.86 -0.76
C ASN A 41 33.07 6.12 -0.13
N GLY A 42 33.30 4.92 0.44
CA GLY A 42 32.26 4.12 1.08
C GLY A 42 31.79 4.72 2.40
N ALA A 43 32.69 5.10 3.28
CA ALA A 43 32.35 5.71 4.57
C ALA A 43 31.73 7.10 4.39
N GLY A 44 32.23 7.92 3.47
CA GLY A 44 31.65 9.23 3.14
C GLY A 44 30.26 9.12 2.54
N ASN A 45 30.05 8.17 1.64
CA ASN A 45 28.72 7.90 1.04
C ASN A 45 27.73 7.27 2.03
N MET A 46 28.18 6.40 2.94
CA MET A 46 27.34 5.88 4.02
C MET A 46 26.93 6.96 4.99
N LEU A 47 27.84 7.85 5.38
CA LEU A 47 27.54 8.95 6.28
C LEU A 47 26.57 9.94 5.63
N SER A 48 26.80 10.33 4.39
CA SER A 48 25.91 11.22 3.64
C SER A 48 24.54 10.59 3.38
N SER A 49 24.47 9.29 3.08
CA SER A 49 23.22 8.53 2.91
C SER A 49 22.45 8.45 4.24
N THR A 50 23.14 8.21 5.36
CA THR A 50 22.54 8.16 6.69
C THR A 50 22.01 9.52 7.11
N LEU A 51 22.77 10.60 6.87
CA LEU A 51 22.32 11.97 7.14
C LEU A 51 21.13 12.37 6.26
N THR A 52 21.13 11.97 4.99
CA THR A 52 20.01 12.19 4.08
C THR A 52 18.77 11.42 4.52
N ALA A 53 18.92 10.15 4.90
CA ALA A 53 17.82 9.34 5.45
C ALA A 53 17.28 9.94 6.77
N ALA A 54 18.14 10.34 7.69
CA ALA A 54 17.71 11.00 8.93
C ALA A 54 16.98 12.33 8.65
N LYS A 55 17.48 13.15 7.73
CA LYS A 55 16.83 14.40 7.31
C LYS A 55 15.47 14.13 6.65
N SER A 56 15.35 13.08 5.83
CA SER A 56 14.09 12.68 5.20
C SER A 56 13.08 12.20 6.24
N ILE A 57 13.49 11.44 7.24
CA ILE A 57 12.63 10.99 8.35
C ILE A 57 12.15 12.18 9.17
N ILE A 58 13.04 13.08 9.57
CA ILE A 58 12.69 14.29 10.36
C ILE A 58 11.72 15.17 9.55
N SER A 59 11.98 15.39 8.27
CA SER A 59 11.11 16.15 7.39
C SER A 59 9.75 15.47 7.23
N GLY A 60 9.72 14.14 7.04
CA GLY A 60 8.49 13.36 6.95
C GLY A 60 7.65 13.45 8.22
N VAL A 61 8.27 13.27 9.38
CA VAL A 61 7.58 13.39 10.69
C VAL A 61 7.05 14.80 10.90
N SER A 62 7.84 15.84 10.62
CA SER A 62 7.40 17.23 10.76
C SER A 62 6.20 17.53 9.84
N THR A 63 6.27 17.11 8.59
CA THR A 63 5.18 17.27 7.63
C THR A 63 3.92 16.52 8.09
N PHE A 64 4.08 15.30 8.59
CA PHE A 64 2.97 14.51 9.13
C PHE A 64 2.30 15.21 10.32
N VAL A 65 3.09 15.70 11.30
CA VAL A 65 2.55 16.40 12.47
C VAL A 65 1.79 17.67 12.07
N ILE A 66 2.35 18.48 11.15
CA ILE A 66 1.69 19.70 10.69
C ILE A 66 0.39 19.34 9.94
N ALA A 67 0.43 18.37 9.04
CA ALA A 67 -0.76 17.91 8.30
C ALA A 67 -1.83 17.36 9.24
N PHE A 68 -1.44 16.60 10.26
CA PHE A 68 -2.34 16.04 11.26
C PHE A 68 -3.01 17.14 12.10
N LEU A 69 -2.24 18.12 12.57
CA LEU A 69 -2.79 19.28 13.28
C LEU A 69 -3.77 20.05 12.40
N PHE A 70 -3.40 20.29 11.13
CA PHE A 70 -4.29 20.96 10.17
C PHE A 70 -5.60 20.18 9.95
N ALA A 71 -5.52 18.86 9.81
CA ALA A 71 -6.69 18.00 9.70
C ALA A 71 -7.61 18.10 10.91
N ILE A 72 -7.05 18.10 12.12
CA ILE A 72 -7.84 18.31 13.37
C ILE A 72 -8.53 19.67 13.35
N TYR A 73 -7.81 20.75 13.02
CA TYR A 73 -8.39 22.09 12.95
C TYR A 73 -9.52 22.19 11.94
N ILE A 74 -9.36 21.60 10.74
CA ILE A 74 -10.41 21.55 9.72
C ILE A 74 -11.63 20.77 10.23
N LEU A 75 -11.42 19.62 10.88
CA LEU A 75 -12.49 18.80 11.45
C LEU A 75 -13.28 19.53 12.53
N LEU A 76 -12.59 20.23 13.45
CA LEU A 76 -13.21 21.01 14.51
C LEU A 76 -14.03 22.18 13.96
N GLN A 77 -13.60 22.78 12.84
CA GLN A 77 -14.24 23.94 12.24
C GLN A 77 -15.07 23.61 10.98
N LYS A 78 -15.29 22.31 10.66
CA LYS A 78 -15.95 21.88 9.42
C LYS A 78 -17.28 22.57 9.11
N LYS A 79 -18.13 22.78 10.13
CA LYS A 79 -19.41 23.47 9.98
C LYS A 79 -19.24 24.94 9.59
N LYS A 80 -18.32 25.65 10.27
CA LYS A 80 -18.05 27.07 10.01
C LYS A 80 -17.42 27.27 8.64
N LEU A 81 -16.44 26.45 8.28
CA LEU A 81 -15.80 26.47 6.97
C LEU A 81 -16.80 26.14 5.85
N GLY A 82 -17.67 25.15 6.04
CA GLY A 82 -18.70 24.81 5.06
C GLY A 82 -19.71 25.94 4.83
N ILE A 83 -20.12 26.67 5.89
CA ILE A 83 -20.99 27.84 5.75
C ILE A 83 -20.27 28.97 4.99
N GLN A 84 -19.00 29.24 5.30
CA GLN A 84 -18.21 30.24 4.61
C GLN A 84 -18.04 29.91 3.12
N ALA A 85 -17.71 28.64 2.80
CA ALA A 85 -17.59 28.18 1.42
C ALA A 85 -18.90 28.33 0.64
N LYS A 86 -20.05 27.96 1.27
CA LYS A 86 -21.37 28.16 0.68
C LYS A 86 -21.66 29.65 0.42
N LYS A 87 -21.39 30.55 1.39
CA LYS A 87 -21.57 31.99 1.20
C LYS A 87 -20.79 32.53 0.02
N VAL A 88 -19.52 32.16 -0.10
CA VAL A 88 -18.66 32.54 -1.23
C VAL A 88 -19.23 32.00 -2.54
N LEU A 89 -19.61 30.73 -2.57
CA LEU A 89 -20.19 30.10 -3.77
C LEU A 89 -21.44 30.84 -4.26
N PHE A 90 -22.39 31.10 -3.36
CA PHE A 90 -23.64 31.79 -3.71
C PHE A 90 -23.47 33.29 -4.02
N ALA A 91 -22.36 33.93 -3.56
CA ALA A 91 -22.05 35.31 -3.89
C ALA A 91 -21.51 35.47 -5.32
N PHE A 92 -20.73 34.50 -5.82
CA PHE A 92 -20.05 34.61 -7.11
C PHE A 92 -20.65 33.75 -8.23
N VAL A 93 -21.50 32.75 -7.89
CA VAL A 93 -22.09 31.81 -8.85
C VAL A 93 -23.60 31.97 -8.90
N ARG A 94 -24.20 31.90 -10.11
CA ARG A 94 -25.66 31.93 -10.28
C ARG A 94 -26.32 30.82 -9.45
N ARG A 95 -27.42 31.11 -8.79
CA ARG A 95 -28.10 30.25 -7.82
C ARG A 95 -28.26 28.79 -8.27
N GLY A 96 -28.77 28.53 -9.48
CA GLY A 96 -28.99 27.16 -9.94
C GLY A 96 -27.67 26.36 -10.11
N ARG A 97 -26.56 27.00 -10.52
CA ARG A 97 -25.25 26.35 -10.59
C ARG A 97 -24.65 26.16 -9.19
N ALA A 98 -24.87 27.11 -8.28
CA ALA A 98 -24.41 27.01 -6.91
C ALA A 98 -25.10 25.84 -6.16
N GLU A 99 -26.39 25.65 -6.38
CA GLU A 99 -27.19 24.54 -5.82
C GLU A 99 -26.65 23.21 -6.36
N ALA A 100 -26.38 23.07 -7.67
CA ALA A 100 -25.79 21.87 -8.26
C ALA A 100 -24.39 21.55 -7.67
N VAL A 101 -23.54 22.56 -7.46
CA VAL A 101 -22.21 22.35 -6.84
C VAL A 101 -22.35 21.88 -5.40
N VAL A 102 -23.32 22.42 -4.64
CA VAL A 102 -23.59 21.96 -3.26
C VAL A 102 -24.05 20.52 -3.24
N GLU A 103 -24.90 20.12 -4.17
CA GLU A 103 -25.42 18.76 -4.31
C GLU A 103 -24.30 17.76 -4.63
N VAL A 104 -23.49 18.06 -5.64
CA VAL A 104 -22.31 17.25 -6.00
C VAL A 104 -21.33 17.17 -4.83
N SER A 105 -21.09 18.26 -4.11
CA SER A 105 -20.21 18.26 -2.93
C SER A 105 -20.78 17.38 -1.80
N SER A 106 -22.10 17.41 -1.59
CA SER A 106 -22.77 16.55 -0.62
C SER A 106 -22.68 15.07 -0.98
N LEU A 107 -22.92 14.75 -2.26
CA LEU A 107 -22.75 13.39 -2.78
C LEU A 107 -21.32 12.91 -2.60
N THR A 108 -20.34 13.75 -2.98
CA THR A 108 -18.91 13.44 -2.80
C THR A 108 -18.58 13.16 -1.33
N TYR A 109 -18.99 14.04 -0.42
CA TYR A 109 -18.76 13.86 1.01
C TYR A 109 -19.37 12.55 1.54
N SER A 110 -20.62 12.25 1.20
CA SER A 110 -21.27 11.02 1.66
C SER A 110 -20.60 9.77 1.10
N THR A 111 -20.23 9.76 -0.19
CA THR A 111 -19.55 8.64 -0.83
C THR A 111 -18.17 8.37 -0.21
N PHE A 112 -17.34 9.42 -0.03
CA PHE A 112 -16.05 9.30 0.63
C PHE A 112 -16.18 8.84 2.09
N SER A 113 -17.09 9.45 2.84
CA SER A 113 -17.29 9.12 4.26
C SER A 113 -17.76 7.67 4.42
N SER A 114 -18.75 7.24 3.64
CA SER A 114 -19.27 5.87 3.70
C SER A 114 -18.21 4.85 3.29
N PHE A 115 -17.46 5.11 2.22
CA PHE A 115 -16.40 4.20 1.76
C PHE A 115 -15.27 4.07 2.79
N LEU A 116 -14.71 5.19 3.26
CA LEU A 116 -13.62 5.16 4.23
C LEU A 116 -14.04 4.54 5.56
N THR A 117 -15.25 4.85 6.04
CA THR A 117 -15.78 4.24 7.26
C THR A 117 -15.99 2.74 7.07
N GLY A 118 -16.56 2.33 5.94
CA GLY A 118 -16.71 0.92 5.58
C GLY A 118 -15.38 0.18 5.53
N GLN A 119 -14.39 0.76 4.86
CA GLN A 119 -13.05 0.16 4.73
C GLN A 119 -12.34 0.02 6.10
N CYS A 120 -12.43 1.04 6.95
CA CYS A 120 -11.88 0.95 8.30
C CYS A 120 -12.61 -0.11 9.15
N LEU A 121 -13.93 -0.16 9.05
CA LEU A 121 -14.72 -1.15 9.80
C LEU A 121 -14.42 -2.58 9.33
N GLU A 122 -14.35 -2.79 8.03
CA GLU A 122 -13.95 -4.06 7.42
C GLU A 122 -12.57 -4.51 7.92
N ALA A 123 -11.58 -3.62 7.89
CA ALA A 123 -10.23 -3.90 8.36
C ALA A 123 -10.19 -4.36 9.82
N VAL A 124 -10.96 -3.70 10.69
CA VAL A 124 -11.07 -4.09 12.11
C VAL A 124 -11.76 -5.44 12.27
N ILE A 125 -12.85 -5.68 11.55
CA ILE A 125 -13.59 -6.97 11.59
C ILE A 125 -12.68 -8.09 11.09
N LEU A 126 -12.02 -7.91 9.93
CA LEU A 126 -11.15 -8.91 9.33
C LEU A 126 -9.97 -9.23 10.24
N GLY A 127 -9.26 -8.22 10.74
CA GLY A 127 -8.15 -8.40 11.65
C GLY A 127 -8.54 -9.13 12.94
N SER A 128 -9.66 -8.74 13.55
CA SER A 128 -10.17 -9.41 14.76
C SER A 128 -10.58 -10.86 14.49
N MET A 129 -11.19 -11.13 13.35
CA MET A 129 -11.57 -12.47 12.92
C MET A 129 -10.33 -13.37 12.74
N PHE A 130 -9.25 -12.84 12.13
CA PHE A 130 -7.98 -13.56 12.01
C PHE A 130 -7.33 -13.80 13.36
N VAL A 131 -7.25 -12.80 14.24
CA VAL A 131 -6.70 -12.98 15.60
C VAL A 131 -7.45 -14.09 16.35
N LEU A 132 -8.77 -14.06 16.34
CA LEU A 132 -9.61 -15.03 17.03
C LEU A 132 -9.42 -16.44 16.44
N ALA A 133 -9.54 -16.59 15.13
CA ALA A 133 -9.41 -17.87 14.46
C ALA A 133 -8.00 -18.47 14.66
N MET A 134 -6.94 -17.69 14.43
CA MET A 134 -5.58 -18.15 14.65
C MET A 134 -5.30 -18.56 16.10
N THR A 135 -5.88 -17.85 17.08
CA THR A 135 -5.76 -18.17 18.50
C THR A 135 -6.46 -19.50 18.81
N ILE A 136 -7.66 -19.72 18.28
CA ILE A 136 -8.41 -20.97 18.45
C ILE A 136 -7.62 -22.17 17.89
N PHE A 137 -7.04 -22.00 16.70
CA PHE A 137 -6.22 -23.03 16.06
C PHE A 137 -4.78 -23.10 16.58
N ARG A 138 -4.42 -22.30 17.59
CA ARG A 138 -3.09 -22.23 18.21
C ARG A 138 -1.97 -22.00 17.19
N LEU A 139 -2.22 -21.16 16.19
CA LEU A 139 -1.22 -20.76 15.22
C LEU A 139 -0.26 -19.74 15.85
N PRO A 140 1.03 -19.76 15.51
CA PRO A 140 1.99 -18.79 16.02
C PRO A 140 1.70 -17.39 15.46
N TYR A 141 2.12 -16.38 16.20
CA TYR A 141 2.01 -14.95 15.82
C TYR A 141 0.57 -14.45 15.55
N ALA A 142 -0.47 -15.07 16.14
CA ALA A 142 -1.87 -14.73 15.89
C ALA A 142 -2.15 -13.22 15.97
N LEU A 143 -1.71 -12.55 17.04
CA LEU A 143 -1.93 -11.11 17.21
C LEU A 143 -1.16 -10.29 16.18
N LEU A 144 0.12 -10.60 15.93
CA LEU A 144 0.96 -9.88 14.97
C LEU A 144 0.40 -10.00 13.55
N VAL A 145 0.08 -11.22 13.12
CA VAL A 145 -0.45 -11.48 11.78
C VAL A 145 -1.84 -10.87 11.61
N GLY A 146 -2.71 -10.99 12.62
CA GLY A 146 -4.04 -10.40 12.56
C GLY A 146 -4.04 -8.88 12.50
N ILE A 147 -3.18 -8.21 13.28
CA ILE A 147 -2.98 -6.76 13.19
C ILE A 147 -2.40 -6.38 11.81
N PHE A 148 -1.43 -7.13 11.31
CA PHE A 148 -0.84 -6.88 10.00
C PHE A 148 -1.88 -7.02 8.89
N ILE A 149 -2.74 -8.06 8.95
CA ILE A 149 -3.86 -8.23 8.01
C ILE A 149 -4.83 -7.07 8.11
N ALA A 150 -5.17 -6.58 9.31
CA ALA A 150 -6.03 -5.41 9.47
C ALA A 150 -5.46 -4.16 8.77
N PHE A 151 -4.17 -3.90 8.94
CA PHE A 151 -3.52 -2.78 8.26
C PHE A 151 -3.44 -2.95 6.74
N THR A 152 -3.10 -4.14 6.28
CA THR A 152 -3.02 -4.40 4.83
C THR A 152 -4.40 -4.42 4.18
N ALA A 153 -5.45 -4.84 4.86
CA ALA A 153 -6.84 -4.82 4.39
C ALA A 153 -7.32 -3.42 4.00
N LEU A 154 -6.72 -2.36 4.56
CA LEU A 154 -6.99 -0.99 4.10
C LEU A 154 -6.61 -0.76 2.62
N ILE A 155 -5.79 -1.63 2.03
CA ILE A 155 -5.45 -1.58 0.61
C ILE A 155 -6.45 -2.45 -0.16
N PRO A 156 -7.40 -1.87 -0.88
CA PRO A 156 -8.44 -2.65 -1.58
C PRO A 156 -7.82 -3.68 -2.52
N ILE A 157 -8.35 -4.89 -2.53
CA ILE A 157 -7.95 -6.04 -3.36
C ILE A 157 -6.57 -6.62 -2.97
N PHE A 158 -5.54 -5.78 -2.86
CA PHE A 158 -4.16 -6.24 -2.62
C PHE A 158 -3.87 -6.55 -1.15
N GLY A 159 -4.62 -5.95 -0.22
CA GLY A 159 -4.34 -6.06 1.22
C GLY A 159 -4.39 -7.48 1.74
N ALA A 160 -5.40 -8.23 1.34
CA ALA A 160 -5.56 -9.63 1.71
C ALA A 160 -4.38 -10.50 1.25
N PHE A 161 -3.92 -10.33 0.01
CA PHE A 161 -2.78 -11.08 -0.53
C PHE A 161 -1.48 -10.75 0.18
N LEU A 162 -1.23 -9.47 0.49
CA LEU A 162 -0.06 -9.05 1.26
C LEU A 162 -0.10 -9.64 2.67
N GLY A 163 -1.25 -9.57 3.33
CA GLY A 163 -1.46 -10.15 4.66
C GLY A 163 -1.21 -11.66 4.68
N CYS A 164 -1.74 -12.37 3.68
CA CYS A 164 -1.53 -13.80 3.50
C CYS A 164 -0.05 -14.14 3.28
N ALA A 165 0.62 -13.46 2.36
CA ALA A 165 2.01 -13.75 2.01
C ALA A 165 2.94 -13.57 3.21
N VAL A 166 2.83 -12.44 3.92
CA VAL A 166 3.65 -12.15 5.10
C VAL A 166 3.29 -13.08 6.26
N GLY A 167 2.00 -13.31 6.52
CA GLY A 167 1.55 -14.22 7.58
C GLY A 167 2.01 -15.65 7.34
N ALA A 168 1.84 -16.16 6.12
CA ALA A 168 2.29 -17.51 5.75
C ALA A 168 3.82 -17.64 5.88
N PHE A 169 4.58 -16.62 5.43
CA PHE A 169 6.04 -16.62 5.56
C PHE A 169 6.50 -16.66 7.01
N LEU A 170 5.94 -15.80 7.88
CA LEU A 170 6.30 -15.77 9.30
C LEU A 170 6.00 -17.10 10.01
N ILE A 171 4.86 -17.72 9.71
CA ILE A 171 4.46 -18.98 10.29
C ILE A 171 5.31 -20.12 9.73
N PHE A 172 5.64 -20.09 8.44
CA PHE A 172 6.48 -21.09 7.78
C PHE A 172 7.87 -21.19 8.41
N MET A 173 8.44 -20.08 8.84
CA MET A 173 9.74 -20.05 9.51
C MET A 173 9.72 -20.78 10.88
N VAL A 174 8.55 -20.97 11.48
CA VAL A 174 8.39 -21.68 12.75
C VAL A 174 7.98 -23.13 12.53
N ASP A 175 6.96 -23.35 11.69
CA ASP A 175 6.39 -24.66 11.43
C ASP A 175 5.71 -24.67 10.05
N PRO A 176 6.28 -25.40 9.06
CA PRO A 176 5.72 -25.48 7.72
C PRO A 176 4.29 -26.06 7.67
N MET A 177 3.95 -27.00 8.58
CA MET A 177 2.61 -27.60 8.63
C MET A 177 1.58 -26.57 9.12
N LYS A 178 1.95 -25.74 10.09
CA LYS A 178 1.10 -24.64 10.56
C LYS A 178 0.93 -23.54 9.53
N ALA A 179 1.92 -23.31 8.67
CA ALA A 179 1.79 -22.38 7.56
C ALA A 179 0.76 -22.87 6.53
N LEU A 180 0.76 -24.17 6.21
CA LEU A 180 -0.27 -24.75 5.34
C LEU A 180 -1.67 -24.60 5.97
N MET A 181 -1.79 -24.89 7.27
CA MET A 181 -3.04 -24.72 8.01
C MET A 181 -3.51 -23.25 8.02
N PHE A 182 -2.58 -22.28 8.14
CA PHE A 182 -2.88 -20.86 8.03
C PHE A 182 -3.41 -20.49 6.64
N ILE A 183 -2.82 -21.01 5.56
CA ILE A 183 -3.28 -20.74 4.19
C ILE A 183 -4.72 -21.25 4.01
N VAL A 184 -5.02 -22.47 4.48
CA VAL A 184 -6.39 -23.02 4.43
C VAL A 184 -7.35 -22.15 5.23
N LEU A 185 -6.97 -21.79 6.47
CA LEU A 185 -7.75 -20.88 7.31
C LEU A 185 -8.00 -19.54 6.62
N PHE A 186 -6.95 -18.96 6.02
CA PHE A 186 -7.03 -17.70 5.27
C PHE A 186 -8.07 -17.81 4.15
N LEU A 187 -8.02 -18.84 3.32
CA LEU A 187 -8.98 -19.04 2.23
C LEU A 187 -10.43 -19.16 2.74
N VAL A 188 -10.65 -19.85 3.86
CA VAL A 188 -11.99 -19.96 4.46
C VAL A 188 -12.47 -18.61 4.97
N LEU A 189 -11.63 -17.88 5.72
CA LEU A 189 -11.98 -16.58 6.25
C LEU A 189 -12.21 -15.55 5.13
N GLN A 190 -11.45 -15.64 4.05
CA GLN A 190 -11.59 -14.77 2.87
C GLN A 190 -12.94 -15.03 2.15
N GLN A 191 -13.42 -16.28 2.13
CA GLN A 191 -14.74 -16.58 1.60
C GLN A 191 -15.87 -16.01 2.46
N ILE A 192 -15.70 -16.06 3.78
CA ILE A 192 -16.67 -15.45 4.73
C ILE A 192 -16.67 -13.92 4.55
N GLU A 193 -15.49 -13.32 4.48
CA GLU A 193 -15.34 -11.89 4.25
C GLU A 193 -16.00 -11.45 2.94
N GLY A 194 -15.63 -12.05 1.80
CA GLY A 194 -16.09 -11.65 0.48
C GLY A 194 -17.59 -11.87 0.25
N ASN A 195 -18.17 -12.91 0.84
CA ASN A 195 -19.59 -13.25 0.64
C ASN A 195 -20.53 -12.66 1.70
N LEU A 196 -20.05 -12.44 2.92
CA LEU A 196 -20.89 -12.00 4.03
C LEU A 196 -20.52 -10.59 4.52
N ILE A 197 -19.26 -10.32 4.81
CA ILE A 197 -18.82 -9.08 5.47
C ILE A 197 -18.75 -7.93 4.45
N TYR A 198 -18.02 -8.12 3.38
CA TYR A 198 -17.78 -7.08 2.36
C TYR A 198 -19.08 -6.50 1.77
N PRO A 199 -20.07 -7.29 1.34
CA PRO A 199 -21.32 -6.75 0.81
C PRO A 199 -22.11 -5.89 1.81
N HIS A 200 -22.05 -6.26 3.10
CA HIS A 200 -22.79 -5.56 4.15
C HIS A 200 -22.08 -4.30 4.66
N VAL A 201 -20.75 -4.28 4.64
CA VAL A 201 -19.95 -3.21 5.23
C VAL A 201 -19.53 -2.17 4.17
N VAL A 202 -19.08 -2.62 3.02
CA VAL A 202 -18.52 -1.77 1.94
C VAL A 202 -19.39 -1.77 0.69
N GLY A 203 -19.89 -2.93 0.29
CA GLY A 203 -20.44 -3.18 -1.04
C GLY A 203 -21.64 -2.31 -1.46
N ASN A 204 -22.54 -1.95 -0.54
CA ASN A 204 -23.71 -1.12 -0.83
C ASN A 204 -23.41 0.39 -0.86
N SER A 205 -22.22 0.79 -0.40
CA SER A 205 -21.87 2.21 -0.23
C SER A 205 -21.44 2.91 -1.52
N LEU A 206 -21.05 2.17 -2.54
CA LEU A 206 -20.42 2.74 -3.75
C LEU A 206 -21.35 2.77 -4.97
N GLY A 207 -22.30 1.83 -5.09
CA GLY A 207 -23.17 1.71 -6.26
C GLY A 207 -22.42 1.53 -7.60
N LEU A 208 -21.16 1.07 -7.54
CA LEU A 208 -20.25 0.91 -8.67
C LEU A 208 -20.19 -0.57 -9.13
N PRO A 209 -20.32 -0.86 -10.42
CA PRO A 209 -19.96 -2.17 -10.95
C PRO A 209 -18.49 -2.49 -10.70
N SER A 210 -18.17 -3.76 -10.40
CA SER A 210 -16.83 -4.23 -10.01
C SER A 210 -15.73 -3.85 -11.00
N ILE A 211 -16.04 -3.78 -12.29
CA ILE A 211 -15.08 -3.38 -13.34
C ILE A 211 -14.55 -1.95 -13.13
N TRP A 212 -15.41 -1.02 -12.68
CA TRP A 212 -15.01 0.35 -12.40
C TRP A 212 -14.20 0.46 -11.12
N VAL A 213 -14.45 -0.40 -10.13
CA VAL A 213 -13.62 -0.50 -8.93
C VAL A 213 -12.20 -0.96 -9.31
N LEU A 214 -12.08 -1.99 -10.16
CA LEU A 214 -10.79 -2.47 -10.65
C LEU A 214 -10.04 -1.39 -11.44
N ALA A 215 -10.74 -0.64 -12.31
CA ALA A 215 -10.16 0.48 -13.05
C ALA A 215 -9.68 1.59 -12.10
N ALA A 216 -10.50 1.96 -11.10
CA ALA A 216 -10.14 2.98 -10.11
C ALA A 216 -8.90 2.58 -9.30
N VAL A 217 -8.82 1.33 -8.85
CA VAL A 217 -7.65 0.79 -8.12
C VAL A 217 -6.40 0.78 -9.00
N SER A 218 -6.51 0.36 -10.25
CA SER A 218 -5.37 0.31 -11.19
C SER A 218 -4.84 1.69 -11.51
N ILE A 219 -5.72 2.64 -11.84
CA ILE A 219 -5.33 4.03 -12.16
C ILE A 219 -4.82 4.73 -10.90
N GLY A 220 -5.57 4.66 -9.80
CA GLY A 220 -5.19 5.28 -8.54
C GLY A 220 -3.86 4.76 -8.00
N GLY A 221 -3.68 3.43 -8.08
CA GLY A 221 -2.46 2.76 -7.65
C GLY A 221 -1.23 3.19 -8.46
N SER A 222 -1.37 3.36 -9.77
CA SER A 222 -0.27 3.82 -10.63
C SER A 222 0.11 5.29 -10.42
N LEU A 223 -0.84 6.14 -10.04
CA LEU A 223 -0.62 7.59 -9.87
C LEU A 223 -0.08 7.96 -8.48
N MET A 224 -0.64 7.37 -7.42
CA MET A 224 -0.37 7.77 -6.04
C MET A 224 -0.19 6.56 -5.09
N GLY A 225 0.02 5.36 -5.61
CA GLY A 225 0.17 4.15 -4.80
C GLY A 225 -1.08 3.83 -3.98
N VAL A 226 -0.89 3.36 -2.75
CA VAL A 226 -2.00 2.94 -1.85
C VAL A 226 -2.99 4.08 -1.58
N VAL A 227 -2.49 5.30 -1.38
CA VAL A 227 -3.35 6.47 -1.14
C VAL A 227 -4.22 6.74 -2.36
N GLY A 228 -3.66 6.58 -3.57
CA GLY A 228 -4.40 6.71 -4.82
C GLY A 228 -5.52 5.69 -4.93
N MET A 229 -5.28 4.43 -4.58
CA MET A 229 -6.34 3.39 -4.59
C MET A 229 -7.55 3.81 -3.72
N LEU A 230 -7.29 4.29 -2.50
CA LEU A 230 -8.32 4.74 -1.56
C LEU A 230 -9.09 5.98 -2.02
N ILE A 231 -8.43 6.90 -2.74
CA ILE A 231 -9.04 8.15 -3.20
C ILE A 231 -9.80 7.94 -4.52
N PHE A 232 -9.24 7.18 -5.45
CA PHE A 232 -9.83 7.02 -6.79
C PHE A 232 -11.12 6.21 -6.79
N ILE A 233 -11.30 5.25 -5.89
CA ILE A 233 -12.55 4.47 -5.80
C ILE A 233 -13.75 5.39 -5.57
N PRO A 234 -13.80 6.24 -4.52
CA PRO A 234 -14.93 7.16 -4.34
C PRO A 234 -15.00 8.25 -5.43
N ILE A 235 -13.89 8.72 -6.00
CA ILE A 235 -13.93 9.67 -7.13
C ILE A 235 -14.66 9.05 -8.32
N VAL A 236 -14.29 7.83 -8.72
CA VAL A 236 -14.94 7.13 -9.83
C VAL A 236 -16.41 6.83 -9.50
N SER A 237 -16.72 6.51 -8.22
CA SER A 237 -18.09 6.31 -7.77
C SER A 237 -18.95 7.56 -7.96
N VAL A 238 -18.48 8.71 -7.53
CA VAL A 238 -19.16 10.00 -7.72
C VAL A 238 -19.31 10.31 -9.21
N ALA A 239 -18.25 10.18 -10.00
CA ALA A 239 -18.27 10.42 -11.43
C ALA A 239 -19.30 9.51 -12.15
N TYR A 240 -19.33 8.23 -11.79
CA TYR A 240 -20.29 7.27 -12.32
C TYR A 240 -21.74 7.61 -11.94
N ALA A 241 -21.99 7.98 -10.68
CA ALA A 241 -23.30 8.38 -10.21
C ALA A 241 -23.83 9.61 -10.97
N LEU A 242 -23.00 10.64 -11.12
CA LEU A 242 -23.34 11.85 -11.89
C LEU A 242 -23.56 11.54 -13.38
N PHE A 243 -22.70 10.72 -13.97
CA PHE A 243 -22.86 10.31 -15.36
C PHE A 243 -24.18 9.55 -15.57
N ARG A 244 -24.50 8.60 -14.69
CA ARG A 244 -25.74 7.85 -14.72
C ARG A 244 -26.95 8.77 -14.62
N GLU A 245 -26.93 9.73 -13.73
CA GLU A 245 -28.03 10.69 -13.57
C GLU A 245 -28.24 11.53 -14.84
N ILE A 246 -27.17 12.03 -15.45
CA ILE A 246 -27.23 12.78 -16.72
C ILE A 246 -27.85 11.91 -17.83
N VAL A 247 -27.44 10.65 -17.92
CA VAL A 247 -27.97 9.70 -18.91
C VAL A 247 -29.48 9.48 -18.70
N TYR A 248 -29.90 9.21 -17.46
CA TYR A 248 -31.33 9.00 -17.15
C TYR A 248 -32.17 10.24 -17.43
N LEU A 249 -31.68 11.43 -17.14
CA LEU A 249 -32.36 12.68 -17.46
C LEU A 249 -32.51 12.88 -18.97
N LYS A 250 -31.51 12.49 -19.77
CA LYS A 250 -31.59 12.57 -21.24
C LYS A 250 -32.54 11.54 -21.82
N LEU A 251 -32.52 10.28 -21.36
CA LEU A 251 -33.45 9.23 -21.78
C LEU A 251 -34.91 9.64 -21.50
N LYS A 252 -35.16 10.14 -20.31
CA LYS A 252 -36.49 10.66 -19.94
C LYS A 252 -36.99 11.80 -20.85
N LYS A 253 -36.06 12.69 -21.27
CA LYS A 253 -36.38 13.76 -22.24
C LYS A 253 -36.70 13.22 -23.64
N GLN A 254 -36.14 12.06 -24.01
CA GLN A 254 -36.39 11.40 -25.29
C GLN A 254 -37.57 10.42 -25.26
N GLY A 255 -38.25 10.28 -24.10
CA GLY A 255 -39.37 9.36 -23.93
C GLY A 255 -38.97 7.88 -23.93
N VAL A 256 -37.71 7.57 -23.73
CA VAL A 256 -37.22 6.20 -23.65
C VAL A 256 -37.18 5.76 -22.19
N ASP A 257 -37.86 4.64 -21.88
CA ASP A 257 -37.78 4.03 -20.55
C ASP A 257 -36.45 3.27 -20.41
N PRO A 258 -35.62 3.59 -19.40
CA PRO A 258 -34.40 2.83 -19.15
C PRO A 258 -34.61 1.31 -19.01
N ALA A 259 -35.76 0.87 -18.51
CA ALA A 259 -36.09 -0.55 -18.36
C ALA A 259 -36.23 -1.28 -19.72
N GLU A 260 -36.57 -0.58 -20.81
CA GLU A 260 -36.64 -1.16 -22.16
C GLU A 260 -35.26 -1.50 -22.74
N LEU A 261 -34.17 -0.94 -22.16
CA LEU A 261 -32.79 -1.15 -22.61
C LEU A 261 -32.05 -2.23 -21.81
N GLU A 262 -32.67 -2.75 -20.74
CA GLU A 262 -32.14 -3.86 -19.92
C GLU A 262 -32.58 -5.22 -20.54
N VAL A 263 -32.06 -5.54 -21.73
CA VAL A 263 -32.31 -6.84 -22.41
C VAL A 263 -31.13 -7.79 -22.20
#